data_fa3c00d676ed93ff30bee4681cc3692f
#
_entry.id   fa3c00d676ed93ff30bee4681cc3692f
#
_cell.length_a   1.000
_cell.length_b   1.000
_cell.length_c   1.000
_cell.angle_alpha   90.00
_cell.angle_beta   90.00
_cell.angle_gamma   90.00
#
_symmetry.space_group_name_H-M   'P 1'
#
loop_
_entity.id
_entity.type
_entity.pdbx_description
1 polymer ?
#
loop_
_entity_poly.entity_id
_entity_poly.type
_entity_poly.pdbx_seq_one_letter_code
_entity_poly.pdbx_strand_id
1 'polypeptide(L)'
;MALRTALFLVIAALGWDGCSSRTNGPTPAPRTGPWRMALDLNGQELPFLFDLEHDSAWRLLVHNGEERITVDDLTLRADSIRVRMPLFDSEFRGRVLNDSTITGHWHNYLKGPDYRIAFTARAGRAQHFEHDGEPVADLSGQWRTHFSHGTPEAYDALGLFTQHDGQLTGTFGTETGDYRFLEGVVDGDSLKLSCFDGSHAFLFKAQLRHDSLIGRYWSGTHWQEPWIAVRDPQFHLRDPDSLTFLKEGHDMVDFRFPGLDGGTVSPKDARFAGKVLMVQVMGSWCPNCVDETLLLDELYAKHNANGLEVIAIAFEKYEDEARSIAALKHFRDRLQVKYPIVYAGNANKEVASAKLPFLDHVMSYPTCIFIDRKGKVRRIRTGFYGPGTGEHYTHYKRNLERFLQDLLAEQPQAS
;
A
#
# COMPACT_ATOMS: atom_id res chain seq x y z
N MET A 1 6.87 75.37 65.03
CA MET A 1 7.26 74.53 63.89
C MET A 1 6.29 73.35 63.83
N ALA A 2 5.38 73.40 62.89
CA ALA A 2 4.30 72.45 62.81
C ALA A 2 4.62 71.40 61.68
N LEU A 3 4.61 70.10 62.02
CA LEU A 3 4.77 69.00 61.13
C LEU A 3 3.42 68.58 60.65
N ARG A 4 3.17 68.69 59.33
CA ARG A 4 1.94 68.23 58.68
C ARG A 4 2.12 66.78 58.20
N THR A 5 1.36 65.87 58.77
CA THR A 5 1.30 64.46 58.32
C THR A 5 0.27 64.38 57.23
N ALA A 6 0.71 63.92 56.03
CA ALA A 6 -0.18 63.64 54.91
C ALA A 6 -0.56 62.13 54.94
N LEU A 7 -1.88 61.87 54.96
CA LEU A 7 -2.49 60.56 54.94
C LEU A 7 -2.69 60.13 53.48
N PHE A 8 -1.99 59.09 53.00
CA PHE A 8 -2.22 58.46 51.67
C PHE A 8 -3.27 57.38 51.80
N LEU A 9 -4.40 57.60 51.15
CA LEU A 9 -5.41 56.55 50.94
C LEU A 9 -4.95 55.65 49.79
N VAL A 10 -4.67 54.38 50.06
CA VAL A 10 -4.46 53.32 49.04
C VAL A 10 -5.84 52.70 48.71
N ILE A 11 -6.34 52.98 47.51
CA ILE A 11 -7.50 52.29 46.96
C ILE A 11 -7.00 50.99 46.35
N ALA A 12 -7.30 49.87 47.01
CA ALA A 12 -7.08 48.53 46.43
C ALA A 12 -8.20 48.23 45.40
N ALA A 13 -7.86 48.31 44.14
CA ALA A 13 -8.71 47.79 43.05
C ALA A 13 -8.66 46.27 43.06
N LEU A 14 -9.73 45.61 43.54
CA LEU A 14 -9.95 44.18 43.36
C LEU A 14 -10.24 43.93 41.88
N GLY A 15 -9.23 43.49 41.13
CA GLY A 15 -9.40 42.95 39.79
C GLY A 15 -10.15 41.62 39.92
N TRP A 16 -11.38 41.54 39.44
CA TRP A 16 -12.05 40.30 39.17
C TRP A 16 -11.39 39.66 37.92
N ASP A 17 -10.48 38.73 38.13
CA ASP A 17 -10.10 37.78 37.10
C ASP A 17 -11.29 36.91 36.81
N GLY A 18 -12.06 37.30 35.82
CA GLY A 18 -13.09 36.48 35.23
C GLY A 18 -12.46 35.26 34.58
N CYS A 19 -12.31 34.17 35.33
CA CYS A 19 -12.06 32.84 34.79
C CYS A 19 -13.25 32.52 33.89
N SER A 20 -13.13 32.82 32.58
CA SER A 20 -14.05 32.31 31.57
C SER A 20 -13.83 30.79 31.51
N SER A 21 -14.63 30.08 32.33
CA SER A 21 -14.82 28.64 32.13
C SER A 21 -15.37 28.46 30.72
N ARG A 22 -14.52 28.04 29.78
CA ARG A 22 -15.00 27.49 28.52
C ARG A 22 -15.93 26.33 28.87
N THR A 23 -17.22 26.58 28.77
CA THR A 23 -18.22 25.53 28.77
C THR A 23 -17.91 24.66 27.55
N ASN A 24 -17.24 23.52 27.78
CA ASN A 24 -17.11 22.48 26.77
C ASN A 24 -18.54 21.97 26.49
N GLY A 25 -19.23 22.63 25.57
CA GLY A 25 -20.40 22.02 24.92
C GLY A 25 -19.94 20.73 24.23
N PRO A 26 -20.84 19.78 23.94
CA PRO A 26 -20.49 18.58 23.24
C PRO A 26 -19.78 18.97 21.93
N THR A 27 -18.60 18.40 21.69
CA THR A 27 -17.88 18.58 20.42
C THR A 27 -18.81 18.17 19.28
N PRO A 28 -19.05 19.05 18.28
CA PRO A 28 -19.92 18.68 17.18
C PRO A 28 -19.33 17.48 16.43
N ALA A 29 -20.20 16.57 15.98
CA ALA A 29 -19.78 15.47 15.13
C ALA A 29 -19.12 16.02 13.85
N PRO A 30 -18.12 15.34 13.28
CA PRO A 30 -17.54 15.74 12.01
C PRO A 30 -18.60 15.67 10.92
N ARG A 31 -18.59 16.64 10.00
CA ARG A 31 -19.55 16.63 8.88
C ARG A 31 -19.24 15.51 7.90
N THR A 32 -20.27 14.95 7.29
CA THR A 32 -20.14 13.99 6.19
C THR A 32 -19.74 14.69 4.89
N GLY A 33 -19.24 13.91 3.92
CA GLY A 33 -18.79 14.38 2.61
C GLY A 33 -17.26 14.39 2.45
N PRO A 34 -16.73 15.18 1.50
CA PRO A 34 -15.33 15.17 1.15
C PRO A 34 -14.44 15.83 2.21
N TRP A 35 -13.32 15.18 2.47
CA TRP A 35 -12.25 15.62 3.36
C TRP A 35 -10.89 15.48 2.68
N ARG A 36 -9.96 16.33 3.08
CA ARG A 36 -8.54 16.22 2.75
C ARG A 36 -7.74 15.91 4.00
N MET A 37 -7.03 14.78 3.96
CA MET A 37 -5.99 14.43 4.94
C MET A 37 -4.66 15.05 4.51
N ALA A 38 -3.85 15.46 5.48
CA ALA A 38 -2.47 15.87 5.30
C ALA A 38 -1.61 15.19 6.37
N LEU A 39 -0.73 14.27 5.96
CA LEU A 39 0.30 13.66 6.81
C LEU A 39 1.55 14.52 6.77
N ASP A 40 2.21 14.74 7.92
CA ASP A 40 3.47 15.48 8.01
C ASP A 40 4.67 14.53 7.94
N LEU A 41 5.32 14.48 6.80
CA LEU A 41 6.55 13.71 6.57
C LEU A 41 7.79 14.55 6.87
N ASN A 42 7.98 14.96 8.15
CA ASN A 42 9.08 15.79 8.59
C ASN A 42 9.16 17.13 7.83
N GLY A 43 8.03 17.83 7.75
CA GLY A 43 7.89 19.11 7.05
C GLY A 43 7.53 18.97 5.56
N GLN A 44 7.34 17.76 5.06
CA GLN A 44 6.75 17.51 3.74
C GLN A 44 5.30 17.03 3.93
N GLU A 45 4.36 17.77 3.34
CA GLU A 45 2.95 17.40 3.39
C GLU A 45 2.66 16.32 2.35
N LEU A 46 2.11 15.19 2.82
CA LEU A 46 1.50 14.16 2.00
C LEU A 46 -0.01 14.26 2.09
N PRO A 47 -0.69 14.78 1.08
CA PRO A 47 -2.14 14.83 1.06
C PRO A 47 -2.74 13.54 0.49
N PHE A 48 -3.98 13.25 0.90
CA PHE A 48 -4.90 12.36 0.18
C PHE A 48 -6.34 12.74 0.50
N LEU A 49 -7.25 12.35 -0.37
CA LEU A 49 -8.67 12.64 -0.22
C LEU A 49 -9.41 11.43 0.37
N PHE A 50 -10.48 11.72 1.10
CA PHE A 50 -11.42 10.71 1.56
C PHE A 50 -12.81 11.29 1.73
N ASP A 51 -13.83 10.46 1.61
CA ASP A 51 -15.18 10.80 2.03
C ASP A 51 -15.46 10.23 3.42
N LEU A 52 -16.07 11.03 4.28
CA LEU A 52 -16.62 10.59 5.55
C LEU A 52 -18.12 10.43 5.42
N GLU A 53 -18.60 9.23 5.65
CA GLU A 53 -20.00 8.84 5.49
C GLU A 53 -20.59 8.38 6.82
N HIS A 54 -21.90 8.62 7.01
CA HIS A 54 -22.63 8.16 8.17
C HIS A 54 -24.07 7.82 7.79
N ASP A 55 -24.35 6.52 7.72
CA ASP A 55 -25.70 5.99 7.57
C ASP A 55 -26.14 5.38 8.92
N SER A 56 -26.01 4.06 9.08
CA SER A 56 -26.19 3.35 10.35
C SER A 56 -24.91 3.30 11.20
N ALA A 57 -23.76 3.44 10.55
CA ALA A 57 -22.43 3.51 11.16
C ALA A 57 -21.55 4.50 10.39
N TRP A 58 -20.48 4.97 11.03
CA TRP A 58 -19.47 5.78 10.39
C TRP A 58 -18.61 4.93 9.47
N ARG A 59 -18.30 5.48 8.29
CA ARG A 59 -17.43 4.85 7.29
C ARG A 59 -16.54 5.92 6.65
N LEU A 60 -15.33 5.54 6.29
CA LEU A 60 -14.39 6.38 5.56
C LEU A 60 -14.03 5.70 4.25
N LEU A 61 -14.04 6.45 3.15
CA LEU A 61 -13.68 5.99 1.82
C LEU A 61 -12.44 6.76 1.34
N VAL A 62 -11.26 6.11 1.34
CA VAL A 62 -10.00 6.70 0.85
C VAL A 62 -9.97 6.66 -0.66
N HIS A 63 -9.46 7.74 -1.28
CA HIS A 63 -9.28 7.87 -2.72
C HIS A 63 -7.79 7.90 -3.09
N ASN A 64 -7.38 7.06 -4.03
CA ASN A 64 -6.08 7.10 -4.69
C ASN A 64 -6.32 6.88 -6.19
N GLY A 65 -6.39 7.94 -6.99
CA GLY A 65 -6.78 7.80 -8.39
C GLY A 65 -8.11 7.04 -8.55
N GLU A 66 -8.07 5.89 -9.20
CA GLU A 66 -9.24 5.02 -9.39
C GLU A 66 -9.51 4.08 -8.19
N GLU A 67 -8.52 3.88 -7.31
CA GLU A 67 -8.66 3.02 -6.15
C GLU A 67 -9.59 3.63 -5.10
N ARG A 68 -10.42 2.79 -4.49
CA ARG A 68 -11.29 3.14 -3.37
C ARG A 68 -11.11 2.16 -2.22
N ILE A 69 -10.65 2.66 -1.06
CA ILE A 69 -10.45 1.83 0.13
C ILE A 69 -11.54 2.15 1.14
N THR A 70 -12.47 1.21 1.31
CA THR A 70 -13.54 1.34 2.31
C THR A 70 -13.02 0.95 3.68
N VAL A 71 -13.16 1.85 4.66
CA VAL A 71 -12.78 1.65 6.06
C VAL A 71 -14.04 1.76 6.92
N ASP A 72 -14.50 0.62 7.42
CA ASP A 72 -15.72 0.45 8.21
C ASP A 72 -15.44 0.25 9.71
N ASP A 73 -14.19 0.00 10.13
CA ASP A 73 -13.79 0.01 11.54
C ASP A 73 -13.45 1.43 12.00
N LEU A 74 -14.49 2.25 12.15
CA LEU A 74 -14.41 3.64 12.61
C LEU A 74 -15.22 3.82 13.88
N THR A 75 -14.58 4.32 14.93
CA THR A 75 -15.20 4.61 16.23
C THR A 75 -15.04 6.08 16.56
N LEU A 76 -16.17 6.75 16.85
CA LEU A 76 -16.22 8.11 17.36
C LEU A 76 -16.79 8.09 18.79
N ARG A 77 -16.02 8.58 19.77
CA ARG A 77 -16.42 8.67 21.18
C ARG A 77 -16.08 10.05 21.73
N ALA A 78 -17.10 10.83 22.09
CA ALA A 78 -16.98 12.24 22.46
C ALA A 78 -16.21 12.99 21.35
N ASP A 79 -15.01 13.49 21.64
CA ASP A 79 -14.13 14.16 20.67
C ASP A 79 -13.04 13.26 20.08
N SER A 80 -12.99 11.98 20.47
CA SER A 80 -11.95 11.05 20.01
C SER A 80 -12.42 10.23 18.80
N ILE A 81 -11.59 10.17 17.77
CA ILE A 81 -11.83 9.35 16.58
C ILE A 81 -10.72 8.30 16.44
N ARG A 82 -11.12 7.07 16.12
CA ARG A 82 -10.23 5.98 15.76
C ARG A 82 -10.70 5.36 14.46
N VAL A 83 -9.79 5.21 13.50
CA VAL A 83 -10.05 4.61 12.18
C VAL A 83 -9.00 3.54 11.96
N ARG A 84 -9.41 2.27 11.94
CA ARG A 84 -8.51 1.14 11.73
C ARG A 84 -8.54 0.71 10.27
N MET A 85 -7.37 0.63 9.65
CA MET A 85 -7.27 0.22 8.24
C MET A 85 -7.70 -1.23 8.03
N PRO A 86 -8.37 -1.54 6.90
CA PRO A 86 -9.10 -2.81 6.75
C PRO A 86 -8.21 -4.03 6.56
N LEU A 87 -6.98 -3.87 6.07
CA LEU A 87 -6.08 -4.99 5.77
C LEU A 87 -4.76 -4.90 6.54
N PHE A 88 -4.24 -3.68 6.71
CA PHE A 88 -2.91 -3.48 7.26
C PHE A 88 -3.00 -3.09 8.73
N ASP A 89 -2.04 -3.53 9.54
CA ASP A 89 -1.98 -3.22 10.97
C ASP A 89 -1.57 -1.77 11.19
N SER A 90 -2.48 -0.88 10.83
CA SER A 90 -2.35 0.56 11.00
C SER A 90 -3.68 1.22 11.33
N GLU A 91 -3.62 2.39 11.95
CA GLU A 91 -4.81 3.13 12.32
C GLU A 91 -4.54 4.63 12.49
N PHE A 92 -5.59 5.43 12.32
CA PHE A 92 -5.60 6.82 12.73
C PHE A 92 -6.19 6.93 14.13
N ARG A 93 -5.49 7.65 15.01
CA ARG A 93 -5.99 8.09 16.32
C ARG A 93 -5.97 9.59 16.36
N GLY A 94 -7.13 10.21 16.57
CA GLY A 94 -7.25 11.64 16.51
C GLY A 94 -8.33 12.22 17.41
N ARG A 95 -8.43 13.55 17.34
CA ARG A 95 -9.47 14.34 18.01
C ARG A 95 -10.22 15.18 16.98
N VAL A 96 -11.53 15.21 17.11
CA VAL A 96 -12.40 16.10 16.39
C VAL A 96 -12.37 17.45 17.11
N LEU A 97 -11.76 18.46 16.50
CA LEU A 97 -11.65 19.80 17.07
C LEU A 97 -12.93 20.60 16.86
N ASN A 98 -13.56 20.40 15.71
CA ASN A 98 -14.86 20.96 15.30
C ASN A 98 -15.41 20.11 14.15
N ASP A 99 -16.56 20.49 13.60
CA ASP A 99 -17.23 19.77 12.52
C ASP A 99 -16.44 19.63 11.21
N SER A 100 -15.35 20.37 11.06
CA SER A 100 -14.54 20.46 9.83
C SER A 100 -13.05 20.24 10.04
N THR A 101 -12.60 19.87 11.25
CA THR A 101 -11.17 19.68 11.55
C THR A 101 -10.96 18.51 12.49
N ILE A 102 -10.12 17.56 12.05
CA ILE A 102 -9.65 16.44 12.85
C ILE A 102 -8.11 16.47 12.84
N THR A 103 -7.48 16.22 14.00
CA THR A 103 -6.02 16.15 14.12
C THR A 103 -5.63 14.91 14.92
N GLY A 104 -4.42 14.41 14.70
CA GLY A 104 -3.94 13.24 15.43
C GLY A 104 -2.70 12.63 14.82
N HIS A 105 -2.60 11.29 14.95
CA HIS A 105 -1.48 10.53 14.39
C HIS A 105 -1.97 9.28 13.66
N TRP A 106 -1.36 9.00 12.51
CA TRP A 106 -1.40 7.70 11.89
C TRP A 106 -0.31 6.80 12.48
N HIS A 107 -0.70 5.63 12.94
CA HIS A 107 0.18 4.61 13.49
C HIS A 107 0.31 3.46 12.49
N ASN A 108 1.53 2.99 12.24
CA ASN A 108 1.77 1.78 11.45
C ASN A 108 2.61 0.79 12.27
N TYR A 109 1.95 -0.21 12.84
CA TYR A 109 2.55 -1.16 13.78
C TYR A 109 3.53 -2.14 13.13
N LEU A 110 3.48 -2.30 11.80
CA LEU A 110 4.46 -3.07 11.04
C LEU A 110 5.83 -2.39 10.95
N LYS A 111 5.89 -1.08 11.22
CA LYS A 111 7.14 -0.29 11.28
C LYS A 111 7.67 -0.10 12.69
N GLY A 112 6.94 -0.62 13.68
CA GLY A 112 7.27 -0.55 15.09
C GLY A 112 6.14 0.04 15.94
N PRO A 113 6.11 -0.26 17.25
CA PRO A 113 5.01 0.14 18.14
C PRO A 113 4.90 1.67 18.30
N ASP A 114 6.01 2.39 18.14
CA ASP A 114 6.09 3.84 18.31
C ASP A 114 6.03 4.61 16.98
N TYR A 115 5.98 3.91 15.82
CA TYR A 115 5.95 4.56 14.54
C TYR A 115 4.62 5.28 14.34
N ARG A 116 4.69 6.61 14.22
CA ARG A 116 3.52 7.46 14.02
C ARG A 116 3.87 8.70 13.21
N ILE A 117 2.89 9.15 12.41
CA ILE A 117 2.98 10.37 11.61
C ILE A 117 1.82 11.30 12.00
N ALA A 118 2.12 12.55 12.31
CA ALA A 118 1.10 13.54 12.62
C ALA A 118 0.21 13.82 11.40
N PHE A 119 -1.07 14.07 11.62
CA PHE A 119 -1.99 14.46 10.56
C PHE A 119 -2.92 15.60 10.95
N THR A 120 -3.39 16.30 9.94
CA THR A 120 -4.56 17.18 10.00
C THR A 120 -5.51 16.83 8.86
N ALA A 121 -6.79 16.63 9.17
CA ALA A 121 -7.85 16.46 8.17
C ALA A 121 -8.80 17.67 8.19
N ARG A 122 -9.20 18.14 7.00
CA ARG A 122 -10.11 19.29 6.82
C ARG A 122 -11.24 18.93 5.87
N ALA A 123 -12.46 19.20 6.30
CA ALA A 123 -13.67 18.99 5.52
C ALA A 123 -13.84 20.04 4.40
N GLY A 124 -14.54 19.66 3.35
CA GLY A 124 -14.94 20.53 2.25
C GLY A 124 -13.81 20.91 1.29
N ARG A 125 -12.65 20.23 1.38
CA ARG A 125 -11.56 20.40 0.44
C ARG A 125 -11.51 19.22 -0.53
N ALA A 126 -11.68 19.52 -1.82
CA ALA A 126 -11.69 18.54 -2.92
C ALA A 126 -10.37 18.50 -3.69
N GLN A 127 -9.45 19.42 -3.42
CA GLN A 127 -8.16 19.44 -4.11
C GLN A 127 -7.13 18.58 -3.36
N HIS A 128 -6.52 17.65 -4.07
CA HIS A 128 -5.48 16.78 -3.56
C HIS A 128 -4.24 17.60 -3.16
N PHE A 129 -3.65 18.32 -4.10
CA PHE A 129 -2.59 19.32 -3.85
C PHE A 129 -3.11 20.72 -4.16
N GLU A 130 -2.66 21.70 -3.39
CA GLU A 130 -2.85 23.10 -3.75
C GLU A 130 -1.93 23.43 -4.95
N HIS A 131 -2.49 24.05 -5.98
CA HIS A 131 -1.76 24.44 -7.18
C HIS A 131 -2.45 25.66 -7.80
N ASP A 132 -1.65 26.58 -8.36
CA ASP A 132 -2.10 27.81 -8.99
C ASP A 132 -1.52 27.97 -10.40
N GLY A 133 -0.53 27.13 -10.78
CA GLY A 133 0.17 27.20 -12.06
C GLY A 133 -0.45 26.31 -13.12
N GLU A 134 -0.57 26.83 -14.35
CA GLU A 134 -0.88 26.00 -15.52
C GLU A 134 0.32 25.10 -15.85
N PRO A 135 0.10 23.82 -16.22
CA PRO A 135 1.18 22.93 -16.62
C PRO A 135 1.99 23.47 -17.80
N VAL A 136 3.32 23.48 -17.69
CA VAL A 136 4.20 23.89 -18.79
C VAL A 136 4.39 22.80 -19.84
N ALA A 137 4.03 21.54 -19.51
CA ALA A 137 4.12 20.41 -20.42
C ALA A 137 3.12 19.31 -20.03
N ASP A 138 2.78 18.45 -20.98
CA ASP A 138 2.11 17.19 -20.74
C ASP A 138 3.14 16.14 -20.32
N LEU A 139 2.98 15.59 -19.11
CA LEU A 139 3.84 14.55 -18.54
C LEU A 139 3.32 13.12 -18.81
N SER A 140 2.22 12.96 -19.53
CA SER A 140 1.68 11.65 -19.91
C SER A 140 2.71 10.79 -20.63
N GLY A 141 2.61 9.48 -20.42
CA GLY A 141 3.43 8.47 -21.09
C GLY A 141 4.45 7.82 -20.18
N GLN A 142 5.46 7.24 -20.82
CA GLN A 142 6.45 6.39 -20.16
C GLN A 142 7.76 7.14 -19.92
N TRP A 143 8.30 6.95 -18.70
CA TRP A 143 9.52 7.60 -18.25
C TRP A 143 10.48 6.56 -17.68
N ARG A 144 11.70 6.51 -18.21
CA ARG A 144 12.79 5.78 -17.56
C ARG A 144 13.24 6.55 -16.33
N THR A 145 13.12 5.93 -15.17
CA THR A 145 13.40 6.56 -13.88
C THR A 145 14.55 5.85 -13.18
N HIS A 146 15.46 6.63 -12.59
CA HIS A 146 16.55 6.14 -11.75
C HIS A 146 16.37 6.67 -10.34
N PHE A 147 16.10 5.80 -9.39
CA PHE A 147 16.07 6.11 -7.97
C PHE A 147 17.47 5.99 -7.37
N SER A 148 17.74 6.75 -6.29
CA SER A 148 19.03 6.79 -5.59
C SER A 148 20.22 6.94 -6.55
N HIS A 149 20.05 7.67 -7.66
CA HIS A 149 21.06 7.80 -8.70
C HIS A 149 22.41 8.27 -8.13
N GLY A 150 23.50 7.67 -8.60
CA GLY A 150 24.85 7.96 -8.15
C GLY A 150 25.26 7.28 -6.84
N THR A 151 24.45 6.35 -6.31
CA THR A 151 24.77 5.55 -5.13
C THR A 151 24.76 4.05 -5.46
N PRO A 152 25.35 3.19 -4.58
CA PRO A 152 25.28 1.73 -4.77
C PRO A 152 23.87 1.14 -4.71
N GLU A 153 22.93 1.87 -4.08
CA GLU A 153 21.53 1.49 -3.93
C GLU A 153 20.66 1.90 -5.13
N ALA A 154 21.28 2.44 -6.20
CA ALA A 154 20.56 2.89 -7.38
C ALA A 154 19.81 1.74 -8.08
N TYR A 155 18.57 2.02 -8.49
CA TYR A 155 17.75 1.09 -9.25
C TYR A 155 16.90 1.79 -10.31
N ASP A 156 16.57 1.04 -11.35
CA ASP A 156 15.71 1.51 -12.43
C ASP A 156 14.24 1.28 -12.11
N ALA A 157 13.40 2.18 -12.59
CA ALA A 157 11.95 2.07 -12.55
C ALA A 157 11.32 2.62 -13.84
N LEU A 158 10.10 2.20 -14.06
CA LEU A 158 9.26 2.62 -15.17
C LEU A 158 8.19 3.57 -14.65
N GLY A 159 8.33 4.87 -14.87
CA GLY A 159 7.28 5.85 -14.57
C GLY A 159 6.19 5.79 -15.64
N LEU A 160 4.94 5.62 -15.22
CA LEU A 160 3.77 5.54 -16.08
C LEU A 160 2.77 6.59 -15.64
N PHE A 161 2.56 7.65 -16.45
CA PHE A 161 1.73 8.77 -16.08
C PHE A 161 0.64 9.06 -17.10
N THR A 162 -0.49 9.53 -16.60
CA THR A 162 -1.61 10.06 -17.40
C THR A 162 -2.00 11.41 -16.83
N GLN A 163 -2.00 12.45 -17.68
CA GLN A 163 -2.34 13.82 -17.31
C GLN A 163 -3.60 14.28 -18.02
N HIS A 164 -4.51 14.88 -17.23
CA HIS A 164 -5.73 15.55 -17.73
C HIS A 164 -5.91 16.88 -17.00
N ASP A 165 -5.90 18.00 -17.70
CA ASP A 165 -6.15 19.34 -17.14
C ASP A 165 -5.33 19.63 -15.86
N GLY A 166 -4.04 19.30 -15.88
CA GLY A 166 -3.14 19.44 -14.72
C GLY A 166 -3.24 18.37 -13.64
N GLN A 167 -4.29 17.56 -13.63
CA GLN A 167 -4.36 16.39 -12.77
C GLN A 167 -3.46 15.29 -13.33
N LEU A 168 -2.69 14.65 -12.44
CA LEU A 168 -1.75 13.60 -12.82
C LEU A 168 -2.05 12.34 -12.03
N THR A 169 -2.21 11.22 -12.72
CA THR A 169 -2.29 9.89 -12.12
C THR A 169 -1.21 8.99 -12.70
N GLY A 170 -0.88 7.92 -12.00
CA GLY A 170 0.08 6.95 -12.51
C GLY A 170 0.73 6.12 -11.41
N THR A 171 1.90 5.59 -11.74
CA THR A 171 2.72 4.81 -10.80
C THR A 171 4.17 4.73 -11.29
N PHE A 172 5.04 4.16 -10.45
CA PHE A 172 6.34 3.65 -10.87
C PHE A 172 6.37 2.14 -10.74
N GLY A 173 6.67 1.43 -11.82
CA GLY A 173 6.95 0.00 -11.81
C GLY A 173 8.43 -0.24 -11.55
N THR A 174 8.77 -1.20 -10.68
CA THR A 174 10.15 -1.67 -10.42
C THR A 174 10.22 -3.18 -10.64
N GLU A 175 11.40 -3.77 -10.61
CA GLU A 175 11.55 -5.23 -10.73
C GLU A 175 10.86 -6.01 -9.59
N THR A 176 10.52 -5.34 -8.48
CA THR A 176 9.90 -5.97 -7.30
C THR A 176 8.41 -5.68 -7.14
N GLY A 177 7.84 -4.82 -7.99
CA GLY A 177 6.43 -4.42 -7.96
C GLY A 177 6.25 -2.96 -8.30
N ASP A 178 5.05 -2.43 -8.12
CA ASP A 178 4.71 -1.03 -8.39
C ASP A 178 4.45 -0.21 -7.11
N TYR A 179 4.34 1.11 -7.29
CA TYR A 179 4.02 2.07 -6.24
C TYR A 179 2.52 2.36 -6.14
N ARG A 180 1.68 1.45 -6.60
CA ARG A 180 0.22 1.52 -6.52
C ARG A 180 -0.35 2.71 -7.29
N PHE A 181 -1.47 3.23 -6.84
CA PHE A 181 -2.19 4.33 -7.46
C PHE A 181 -1.69 5.67 -6.93
N LEU A 182 -0.80 6.31 -7.65
CA LEU A 182 -0.38 7.69 -7.35
C LEU A 182 -1.35 8.68 -7.98
N GLU A 183 -1.70 9.72 -7.22
CA GLU A 183 -2.54 10.81 -7.68
C GLU A 183 -1.95 12.16 -7.27
N GLY A 184 -2.10 13.16 -8.12
CA GLY A 184 -1.62 14.49 -7.83
C GLY A 184 -1.78 15.48 -8.96
N VAL A 185 -0.80 16.37 -9.12
CA VAL A 185 -0.91 17.50 -10.04
C VAL A 185 0.42 17.83 -10.73
N VAL A 186 0.31 18.46 -11.89
CA VAL A 186 1.38 19.23 -12.52
C VAL A 186 1.07 20.72 -12.31
N ASP A 187 1.95 21.42 -11.58
CA ASP A 187 1.81 22.81 -11.16
C ASP A 187 2.99 23.61 -11.73
N GLY A 188 2.78 24.32 -12.84
CA GLY A 188 3.85 24.91 -13.61
C GLY A 188 4.82 23.85 -14.15
N ASP A 189 6.08 23.92 -13.72
CA ASP A 189 7.13 22.94 -14.02
C ASP A 189 7.25 21.82 -12.95
N SER A 190 6.38 21.82 -11.95
CA SER A 190 6.47 20.95 -10.79
C SER A 190 5.47 19.80 -10.86
N LEU A 191 5.92 18.59 -10.59
CA LEU A 191 5.11 17.38 -10.39
C LEU A 191 4.99 17.09 -8.90
N LYS A 192 3.78 16.79 -8.44
CA LYS A 192 3.49 16.37 -7.07
C LYS A 192 2.54 15.18 -7.12
N LEU A 193 2.92 14.03 -6.55
CA LEU A 193 2.10 12.81 -6.48
C LEU A 193 2.14 12.23 -5.09
N SER A 194 1.04 11.66 -4.62
CA SER A 194 0.99 10.90 -3.37
C SER A 194 0.06 9.68 -3.46
N CYS A 195 0.25 8.76 -2.53
CA CYS A 195 -0.61 7.60 -2.30
C CYS A 195 -0.62 7.26 -0.83
N PHE A 196 -1.80 6.91 -0.32
CA PHE A 196 -1.99 6.36 1.02
C PHE A 196 -2.90 5.13 0.95
N ASP A 197 -2.34 3.94 1.19
CA ASP A 197 -3.07 2.67 1.11
C ASP A 197 -3.28 1.97 2.48
N GLY A 198 -2.87 2.62 3.57
CA GLY A 198 -2.91 2.06 4.92
C GLY A 198 -1.64 1.29 5.33
N SER A 199 -0.81 0.87 4.37
CA SER A 199 0.53 0.32 4.61
C SER A 199 1.61 1.35 4.28
N HIS A 200 1.40 2.10 3.21
CA HIS A 200 2.34 3.08 2.68
C HIS A 200 1.80 4.51 2.80
N ALA A 201 2.71 5.45 2.90
CA ALA A 201 2.50 6.87 2.75
C ALA A 201 3.59 7.38 1.80
N PHE A 202 3.29 7.38 0.50
CA PHE A 202 4.21 7.72 -0.58
C PHE A 202 4.00 9.15 -1.06
N LEU A 203 5.08 9.91 -1.14
CA LEU A 203 5.09 11.25 -1.70
C LEU A 203 6.21 11.38 -2.71
N PHE A 204 5.89 11.83 -3.91
CA PHE A 204 6.84 12.13 -4.97
C PHE A 204 6.72 13.59 -5.36
N LYS A 205 7.83 14.29 -5.42
CA LYS A 205 7.92 15.66 -5.94
C LYS A 205 9.06 15.73 -6.92
N ALA A 206 8.85 16.45 -8.03
CA ALA A 206 9.89 16.70 -9.01
C ALA A 206 9.69 18.03 -9.71
N GLN A 207 10.72 18.50 -10.38
CA GLN A 207 10.67 19.61 -11.32
C GLN A 207 11.10 19.14 -12.70
N LEU A 208 10.38 19.58 -13.71
CA LEU A 208 10.77 19.42 -15.10
C LEU A 208 11.90 20.40 -15.41
N ARG A 209 13.04 19.87 -15.80
CA ARG A 209 14.23 20.63 -16.21
C ARG A 209 14.65 20.14 -17.59
N HIS A 210 14.43 20.96 -18.62
CA HIS A 210 14.56 20.54 -20.02
C HIS A 210 13.69 19.30 -20.27
N ASP A 211 14.28 18.17 -20.58
CA ASP A 211 13.58 16.92 -20.90
C ASP A 211 13.62 15.89 -19.74
N SER A 212 14.00 16.34 -18.52
CA SER A 212 14.15 15.47 -17.37
C SER A 212 13.30 15.92 -16.19
N LEU A 213 12.71 14.97 -15.48
CA LEU A 213 12.14 15.17 -14.15
C LEU A 213 13.24 14.92 -13.12
N ILE A 214 13.48 15.90 -12.24
CA ILE A 214 14.46 15.79 -11.15
C ILE A 214 13.71 15.95 -9.84
N GLY A 215 13.74 14.94 -9.00
CA GLY A 215 12.87 14.90 -7.85
C GLY A 215 13.39 14.14 -6.64
N ARG A 216 12.48 14.04 -5.67
CA ARG A 216 12.66 13.27 -4.44
C ARG A 216 11.40 12.48 -4.13
N TYR A 217 11.60 11.31 -3.59
CA TYR A 217 10.60 10.40 -3.07
C TYR A 217 10.72 10.27 -1.55
N TRP A 218 9.59 10.21 -0.87
CA TRP A 218 9.48 9.91 0.56
C TRP A 218 8.56 8.71 0.77
N SER A 219 8.99 7.78 1.63
CA SER A 219 8.17 6.68 2.15
C SER A 219 7.97 6.91 3.65
N GLY A 220 6.86 7.53 4.03
CA GLY A 220 6.63 7.96 5.39
C GLY A 220 7.74 8.90 5.89
N THR A 221 8.05 8.80 7.20
CA THR A 221 9.12 9.60 7.84
C THR A 221 10.46 8.86 7.91
N HIS A 222 10.52 7.60 7.48
CA HIS A 222 11.68 6.72 7.68
C HIS A 222 12.58 6.57 6.47
N TRP A 223 12.12 6.94 5.26
CA TRP A 223 12.91 6.82 4.03
C TRP A 223 12.67 7.99 3.09
N GLN A 224 13.73 8.45 2.45
CA GLN A 224 13.67 9.38 1.33
C GLN A 224 14.87 9.17 0.40
N GLU A 225 14.66 9.38 -0.89
CA GLU A 225 15.71 9.24 -1.89
C GLU A 225 15.51 10.18 -3.09
N PRO A 226 16.59 10.59 -3.77
CA PRO A 226 16.50 11.35 -5.00
C PRO A 226 16.10 10.43 -6.16
N TRP A 227 15.44 11.00 -7.16
CA TRP A 227 15.19 10.33 -8.42
C TRP A 227 15.30 11.29 -9.60
N ILE A 228 15.64 10.73 -10.76
CA ILE A 228 15.65 11.42 -12.04
C ILE A 228 14.93 10.56 -13.06
N ALA A 229 14.15 11.17 -13.96
CA ALA A 229 13.49 10.45 -15.03
C ALA A 229 13.63 11.20 -16.36
N VAL A 230 13.76 10.44 -17.44
CA VAL A 230 13.76 10.93 -18.81
C VAL A 230 12.66 10.20 -19.58
N ARG A 231 12.02 10.89 -20.54
CA ARG A 231 11.00 10.28 -21.39
C ARG A 231 11.67 9.22 -22.28
N ASP A 232 11.26 7.98 -22.12
CA ASP A 232 11.78 6.86 -22.91
C ASP A 232 10.68 5.80 -23.12
N PRO A 233 9.93 5.87 -24.22
CA PRO A 233 8.85 4.93 -24.51
C PRO A 233 9.35 3.54 -24.92
N GLN A 234 10.66 3.35 -25.09
CA GLN A 234 11.25 2.07 -25.44
C GLN A 234 11.93 1.37 -24.25
N PHE A 235 12.02 2.05 -23.11
CA PHE A 235 12.63 1.47 -21.92
C PHE A 235 11.79 0.33 -21.35
N HIS A 236 12.45 -0.76 -21.00
CA HIS A 236 11.86 -1.90 -20.31
C HIS A 236 12.76 -2.34 -19.17
N LEU A 237 12.15 -2.71 -18.06
CA LEU A 237 12.83 -3.42 -16.98
C LEU A 237 13.15 -4.86 -17.42
N ARG A 238 13.98 -5.55 -16.67
CA ARG A 238 14.25 -6.97 -16.90
C ARG A 238 12.94 -7.77 -16.86
N ASP A 239 12.90 -8.86 -17.63
CA ASP A 239 11.73 -9.74 -17.65
C ASP A 239 11.48 -10.33 -16.25
N PRO A 240 10.31 -10.05 -15.63
CA PRO A 240 9.98 -10.59 -14.30
C PRO A 240 9.97 -12.12 -14.22
N ASP A 241 9.82 -12.81 -15.34
CA ASP A 241 9.88 -14.27 -15.43
C ASP A 241 11.32 -14.81 -15.42
N SER A 242 12.34 -13.93 -15.42
CA SER A 242 13.77 -14.26 -15.38
C SER A 242 14.51 -13.86 -14.10
N LEU A 243 13.79 -13.25 -13.13
CA LEU A 243 14.42 -12.67 -11.94
C LEU A 243 14.62 -13.67 -10.79
N THR A 244 13.80 -14.71 -10.73
CA THR A 244 13.88 -15.83 -9.77
C THR A 244 13.68 -17.12 -10.54
N PHE A 245 14.45 -18.13 -10.23
CA PHE A 245 14.41 -19.40 -10.96
C PHE A 245 14.63 -20.59 -10.01
N LEU A 246 14.38 -21.80 -10.51
CA LEU A 246 14.72 -23.02 -9.78
C LEU A 246 16.24 -23.21 -9.75
N LYS A 247 16.77 -23.64 -8.60
CA LYS A 247 18.17 -24.07 -8.51
C LYS A 247 18.42 -25.28 -9.41
N GLU A 248 19.65 -25.41 -9.87
CA GLU A 248 20.08 -26.57 -10.63
C GLU A 248 19.75 -27.87 -9.88
N GLY A 249 19.25 -28.87 -10.62
CA GLY A 249 18.80 -30.16 -10.07
C GLY A 249 17.35 -30.17 -9.53
N HIS A 250 16.65 -29.05 -9.58
CA HIS A 250 15.23 -28.98 -9.24
C HIS A 250 14.39 -28.68 -10.49
N ASP A 251 13.35 -29.46 -10.75
CA ASP A 251 12.33 -29.22 -11.77
C ASP A 251 10.91 -29.13 -11.17
N MET A 252 10.78 -29.40 -9.87
CA MET A 252 9.56 -29.41 -9.10
C MET A 252 9.76 -28.59 -7.81
N VAL A 253 8.65 -28.14 -7.25
CA VAL A 253 8.62 -27.52 -5.91
C VAL A 253 8.28 -28.58 -4.87
N ASP A 254 8.94 -28.50 -3.71
CA ASP A 254 8.65 -29.35 -2.56
C ASP A 254 8.68 -28.52 -1.28
N PHE A 255 7.53 -28.48 -0.61
CA PHE A 255 7.38 -27.82 0.67
C PHE A 255 6.24 -28.46 1.47
N ARG A 256 6.26 -28.26 2.80
CA ARG A 256 5.18 -28.63 3.69
C ARG A 256 5.11 -27.63 4.84
N PHE A 257 4.04 -26.84 4.87
CA PHE A 257 3.85 -25.83 5.90
C PHE A 257 2.49 -25.98 6.61
N PRO A 258 2.36 -25.47 7.84
CA PRO A 258 1.10 -25.46 8.57
C PRO A 258 0.06 -24.56 7.86
N GLY A 259 -1.15 -25.09 7.70
CA GLY A 259 -2.31 -24.34 7.25
C GLY A 259 -2.93 -23.53 8.39
N LEU A 260 -3.66 -22.47 8.05
CA LEU A 260 -4.26 -21.56 9.05
C LEU A 260 -5.33 -22.21 9.95
N ASP A 261 -5.97 -23.28 9.47
CA ASP A 261 -7.04 -23.97 10.19
C ASP A 261 -6.59 -25.33 10.74
N GLY A 262 -5.29 -25.54 10.84
CA GLY A 262 -4.66 -26.77 11.28
C GLY A 262 -4.24 -27.70 10.14
N GLY A 263 -3.53 -28.76 10.47
CA GLY A 263 -2.91 -29.66 9.49
C GLY A 263 -1.76 -29.01 8.74
N THR A 264 -1.29 -29.68 7.70
CA THR A 264 -0.23 -29.18 6.81
C THR A 264 -0.66 -29.25 5.36
N VAL A 265 -0.08 -28.40 4.52
CA VAL A 265 -0.33 -28.34 3.07
C VAL A 265 0.99 -28.52 2.34
N SER A 266 0.98 -29.35 1.32
CA SER A 266 2.10 -29.62 0.41
C SER A 266 1.57 -29.70 -1.02
N PRO A 267 2.34 -29.31 -2.05
CA PRO A 267 1.95 -29.54 -3.45
C PRO A 267 1.78 -31.03 -3.79
N LYS A 268 2.30 -31.94 -2.96
CA LYS A 268 2.18 -33.40 -3.09
C LYS A 268 0.89 -33.97 -2.47
N ASP A 269 0.04 -33.15 -1.85
CA ASP A 269 -1.23 -33.64 -1.31
C ASP A 269 -2.16 -34.13 -2.44
N ALA A 270 -2.88 -35.21 -2.22
CA ALA A 270 -3.71 -35.88 -3.22
C ALA A 270 -4.70 -34.93 -3.95
N ARG A 271 -5.18 -33.89 -3.27
CA ARG A 271 -6.09 -32.88 -3.85
C ARG A 271 -5.48 -32.08 -5.00
N PHE A 272 -4.15 -32.00 -5.09
CA PHE A 272 -3.43 -31.26 -6.14
C PHE A 272 -2.90 -32.17 -7.25
N ALA A 273 -3.03 -33.49 -7.10
CA ALA A 273 -2.55 -34.44 -8.10
C ALA A 273 -3.25 -34.23 -9.45
N GLY A 274 -2.47 -34.09 -10.52
CA GLY A 274 -2.97 -33.85 -11.89
C GLY A 274 -3.62 -32.48 -12.11
N LYS A 275 -3.47 -31.55 -11.19
CA LYS A 275 -3.96 -30.17 -11.30
C LYS A 275 -2.89 -29.21 -11.77
N VAL A 276 -3.29 -28.12 -12.41
CA VAL A 276 -2.43 -26.95 -12.59
C VAL A 276 -2.40 -26.19 -11.25
N LEU A 277 -1.22 -25.88 -10.76
CA LEU A 277 -1.06 -25.26 -9.45
C LEU A 277 -0.34 -23.91 -9.58
N MET A 278 -0.92 -22.87 -9.00
CA MET A 278 -0.23 -21.59 -8.77
C MET A 278 0.20 -21.49 -7.30
N VAL A 279 1.47 -21.18 -7.07
CA VAL A 279 1.99 -21.01 -5.72
C VAL A 279 2.46 -19.56 -5.56
N GLN A 280 1.73 -18.79 -4.75
CA GLN A 280 2.05 -17.41 -4.42
C GLN A 280 2.93 -17.37 -3.17
N VAL A 281 4.13 -16.80 -3.27
CA VAL A 281 4.96 -16.44 -2.11
C VAL A 281 4.61 -15.01 -1.72
N MET A 282 4.02 -14.81 -0.55
CA MET A 282 3.38 -13.55 -0.19
C MET A 282 3.56 -13.16 1.28
N GLY A 283 3.02 -12.02 1.68
CA GLY A 283 2.81 -11.60 3.06
C GLY A 283 1.56 -10.72 3.19
N SER A 284 0.82 -10.84 4.28
CA SER A 284 -0.41 -10.06 4.51
C SER A 284 -0.16 -8.55 4.62
N TRP A 285 1.07 -8.17 4.88
CA TRP A 285 1.56 -6.80 5.01
C TRP A 285 1.89 -6.12 3.68
N CYS A 286 1.83 -6.84 2.56
CA CYS A 286 2.33 -6.40 1.27
C CYS A 286 1.16 -5.99 0.34
N PRO A 287 0.98 -4.72 -0.03
CA PRO A 287 -0.11 -4.27 -0.89
C PRO A 287 -0.11 -4.89 -2.28
N ASN A 288 1.07 -5.06 -2.93
CA ASN A 288 1.14 -5.74 -4.23
C ASN A 288 0.73 -7.23 -4.12
N CYS A 289 0.93 -7.84 -2.93
CA CYS A 289 0.42 -9.19 -2.66
C CYS A 289 -1.12 -9.22 -2.55
N VAL A 290 -1.73 -8.15 -2.02
CA VAL A 290 -3.19 -8.00 -2.02
C VAL A 290 -3.72 -7.99 -3.46
N ASP A 291 -3.13 -7.18 -4.33
CA ASP A 291 -3.54 -7.07 -5.72
C ASP A 291 -3.39 -8.41 -6.48
N GLU A 292 -2.26 -9.10 -6.28
CA GLU A 292 -2.08 -10.43 -6.87
C GLU A 292 -3.09 -11.44 -6.29
N THR A 293 -3.33 -11.43 -4.98
CA THR A 293 -4.32 -12.32 -4.33
C THR A 293 -5.71 -12.13 -4.92
N LEU A 294 -6.15 -10.89 -5.16
CA LEU A 294 -7.44 -10.61 -5.80
C LEU A 294 -7.51 -11.17 -7.23
N LEU A 295 -6.43 -11.04 -8.01
CA LEU A 295 -6.33 -11.65 -9.34
C LEU A 295 -6.34 -13.18 -9.26
N LEU A 296 -5.62 -13.77 -8.31
CA LEU A 296 -5.60 -15.22 -8.12
C LEU A 296 -6.97 -15.78 -7.70
N ASP A 297 -7.71 -15.07 -6.84
CA ASP A 297 -9.06 -15.47 -6.44
C ASP A 297 -10.05 -15.42 -7.63
N GLU A 298 -9.94 -14.39 -8.47
CA GLU A 298 -10.72 -14.32 -9.73
C GLU A 298 -10.42 -15.50 -10.65
N LEU A 299 -9.14 -15.81 -10.88
CA LEU A 299 -8.72 -16.94 -11.72
C LEU A 299 -9.11 -18.29 -11.11
N TYR A 300 -8.98 -18.42 -9.80
CA TYR A 300 -9.41 -19.60 -9.06
C TYR A 300 -10.93 -19.84 -9.21
N ALA A 301 -11.74 -18.80 -8.99
CA ALA A 301 -13.19 -18.90 -9.15
C ALA A 301 -13.58 -19.32 -10.59
N LYS A 302 -12.84 -18.83 -11.60
CA LYS A 302 -13.11 -19.12 -13.01
C LYS A 302 -12.66 -20.52 -13.45
N HIS A 303 -11.55 -21.03 -12.94
CA HIS A 303 -10.86 -22.20 -13.50
C HIS A 303 -10.72 -23.38 -12.53
N ASN A 304 -11.09 -23.26 -11.25
CA ASN A 304 -10.96 -24.35 -10.27
C ASN A 304 -11.71 -25.62 -10.73
N ALA A 305 -12.93 -25.49 -11.25
CA ALA A 305 -13.70 -26.61 -11.81
C ALA A 305 -12.97 -27.32 -12.98
N ASN A 306 -12.08 -26.61 -13.69
CA ASN A 306 -11.28 -27.12 -14.79
C ASN A 306 -9.91 -27.65 -14.34
N GLY A 307 -9.63 -27.62 -13.02
CA GLY A 307 -8.42 -28.19 -12.45
C GLY A 307 -7.33 -27.19 -12.14
N LEU A 308 -7.64 -25.89 -11.97
CA LEU A 308 -6.72 -24.92 -11.37
C LEU A 308 -6.82 -25.00 -9.84
N GLU A 309 -5.66 -25.03 -9.19
CA GLU A 309 -5.53 -24.89 -7.75
C GLU A 309 -4.54 -23.76 -7.41
N VAL A 310 -4.67 -23.21 -6.22
CA VAL A 310 -3.78 -22.15 -5.71
C VAL A 310 -3.34 -22.48 -4.29
N ILE A 311 -2.09 -22.17 -3.94
CA ILE A 311 -1.56 -22.19 -2.57
C ILE A 311 -0.85 -20.86 -2.35
N ALA A 312 -1.17 -20.16 -1.26
CA ALA A 312 -0.39 -19.01 -0.82
C ALA A 312 0.58 -19.43 0.30
N ILE A 313 1.89 -19.19 0.11
CA ILE A 313 2.94 -19.39 1.12
C ILE A 313 3.22 -18.03 1.73
N ALA A 314 2.81 -17.85 2.99
CA ALA A 314 2.90 -16.57 3.66
C ALA A 314 4.12 -16.45 4.58
N PHE A 315 4.83 -15.34 4.42
CA PHE A 315 5.91 -14.90 5.29
C PHE A 315 5.51 -13.57 5.94
N GLU A 316 5.54 -13.52 7.27
CA GLU A 316 5.01 -12.39 8.03
C GLU A 316 6.11 -11.56 8.70
N LYS A 317 5.81 -10.29 8.99
CA LYS A 317 6.76 -9.35 9.63
C LYS A 317 6.77 -9.42 11.16
N TYR A 318 5.80 -10.12 11.76
CA TYR A 318 5.75 -10.25 13.21
C TYR A 318 6.71 -11.34 13.70
N GLU A 319 7.36 -11.07 14.82
CA GLU A 319 8.17 -12.07 15.54
C GLU A 319 7.30 -13.15 16.22
N ASP A 320 6.10 -12.77 16.62
CA ASP A 320 5.13 -13.66 17.26
C ASP A 320 4.31 -14.42 16.23
N GLU A 321 4.39 -15.76 16.28
CA GLU A 321 3.68 -16.64 15.34
C GLU A 321 2.16 -16.53 15.48
N ALA A 322 1.63 -16.40 16.69
CA ALA A 322 0.19 -16.30 16.90
C ALA A 322 -0.36 -15.02 16.29
N ARG A 323 0.39 -13.91 16.38
CA ARG A 323 0.06 -12.64 15.74
C ARG A 323 0.13 -12.75 14.23
N SER A 324 1.16 -13.44 13.69
CA SER A 324 1.29 -13.73 12.26
C SER A 324 0.09 -14.51 11.74
N ILE A 325 -0.30 -15.58 12.41
CA ILE A 325 -1.46 -16.40 12.04
C ILE A 325 -2.76 -15.59 12.15
N ALA A 326 -2.92 -14.74 13.16
CA ALA A 326 -4.09 -13.88 13.31
C ALA A 326 -4.19 -12.85 12.14
N ALA A 327 -3.07 -12.25 11.71
CA ALA A 327 -3.02 -11.35 10.57
C ALA A 327 -3.39 -12.07 9.27
N LEU A 328 -2.88 -13.28 9.05
CA LEU A 328 -3.21 -14.09 7.88
C LEU A 328 -4.69 -14.52 7.85
N LYS A 329 -5.27 -14.89 8.99
CA LYS A 329 -6.71 -15.18 9.09
C LYS A 329 -7.54 -13.95 8.78
N HIS A 330 -7.17 -12.78 9.34
CA HIS A 330 -7.83 -11.52 9.02
C HIS A 330 -7.74 -11.18 7.52
N PHE A 331 -6.57 -11.32 6.91
CA PHE A 331 -6.35 -11.14 5.47
C PHE A 331 -7.25 -12.05 4.64
N ARG A 332 -7.23 -13.37 4.94
CA ARG A 332 -8.07 -14.37 4.27
C ARG A 332 -9.56 -14.01 4.36
N ASP A 333 -10.02 -13.72 5.57
CA ASP A 333 -11.44 -13.48 5.85
C ASP A 333 -11.92 -12.14 5.22
N ARG A 334 -11.07 -11.10 5.25
CA ARG A 334 -11.39 -9.80 4.65
C ARG A 334 -11.43 -9.85 3.12
N LEU A 335 -10.51 -10.57 2.49
CA LEU A 335 -10.47 -10.77 1.03
C LEU A 335 -11.31 -11.97 0.57
N GLN A 336 -11.86 -12.76 1.50
CA GLN A 336 -12.65 -13.97 1.24
C GLN A 336 -11.92 -15.02 0.37
N VAL A 337 -10.60 -15.16 0.60
CA VAL A 337 -9.73 -16.09 -0.12
C VAL A 337 -10.20 -17.52 0.08
N LYS A 338 -10.42 -18.27 -1.01
CA LYS A 338 -11.00 -19.61 -1.03
C LYS A 338 -9.98 -20.73 -1.12
N TYR A 339 -8.73 -20.42 -1.38
CA TYR A 339 -7.64 -21.39 -1.48
C TYR A 339 -6.77 -21.40 -0.21
N PRO A 340 -5.98 -22.44 0.03
CA PRO A 340 -5.17 -22.55 1.23
C PRO A 340 -4.09 -21.46 1.32
N ILE A 341 -4.00 -20.86 2.50
CA ILE A 341 -2.87 -20.02 2.93
C ILE A 341 -2.12 -20.81 4.00
N VAL A 342 -0.80 -20.91 3.85
CA VAL A 342 0.09 -21.58 4.81
C VAL A 342 1.09 -20.59 5.38
N TYR A 343 1.43 -20.75 6.65
CA TYR A 343 2.43 -19.93 7.32
C TYR A 343 3.81 -20.58 7.21
N ALA A 344 4.78 -19.87 6.64
CA ALA A 344 6.13 -20.37 6.40
C ALA A 344 7.21 -19.72 7.29
N GLY A 345 6.88 -18.61 7.97
CA GLY A 345 7.81 -17.95 8.91
C GLY A 345 7.94 -16.44 8.71
N ASN A 346 9.08 -15.91 9.11
CA ASN A 346 9.38 -14.48 9.04
C ASN A 346 9.68 -14.03 7.59
N ALA A 347 9.28 -12.80 7.25
CA ALA A 347 9.41 -12.20 5.91
C ALA A 347 10.83 -11.73 5.55
N ASN A 348 11.83 -11.97 6.40
CA ASN A 348 13.22 -11.76 6.02
C ASN A 348 13.55 -12.63 4.80
N LYS A 349 14.14 -12.04 3.76
CA LYS A 349 14.36 -12.71 2.46
C LYS A 349 15.34 -13.90 2.55
N GLU A 350 16.31 -13.86 3.45
CA GLU A 350 17.24 -14.95 3.70
C GLU A 350 16.53 -16.12 4.38
N VAL A 351 15.68 -15.83 5.37
CA VAL A 351 14.84 -16.84 6.05
C VAL A 351 13.88 -17.47 5.05
N ALA A 352 13.20 -16.67 4.22
CA ALA A 352 12.28 -17.16 3.21
C ALA A 352 13.00 -18.03 2.15
N SER A 353 14.18 -17.61 1.67
CA SER A 353 14.98 -18.38 0.72
C SER A 353 15.45 -19.71 1.31
N ALA A 354 15.81 -19.74 2.60
CA ALA A 354 16.17 -20.99 3.29
C ALA A 354 14.97 -21.95 3.46
N LYS A 355 13.75 -21.42 3.57
CA LYS A 355 12.50 -22.22 3.66
C LYS A 355 12.02 -22.73 2.28
N LEU A 356 12.48 -22.12 1.19
CA LEU A 356 12.15 -22.48 -0.19
C LEU A 356 13.44 -22.88 -0.94
N PRO A 357 14.12 -23.98 -0.52
CA PRO A 357 15.47 -24.32 -0.99
C PRO A 357 15.55 -24.68 -2.48
N PHE A 358 14.43 -24.92 -3.14
CA PHE A 358 14.33 -25.15 -4.58
C PHE A 358 14.43 -23.85 -5.41
N LEU A 359 14.19 -22.67 -4.80
CA LEU A 359 14.43 -21.38 -5.44
C LEU A 359 15.88 -20.94 -5.27
N ASP A 360 16.43 -20.25 -6.26
CA ASP A 360 17.74 -19.60 -6.14
C ASP A 360 17.73 -18.56 -5.01
N HIS A 361 16.65 -17.74 -4.93
CA HIS A 361 16.38 -16.81 -3.83
C HIS A 361 14.93 -16.31 -3.87
N VAL A 362 14.45 -15.69 -2.79
CA VAL A 362 13.22 -14.92 -2.74
C VAL A 362 13.57 -13.45 -2.91
N MET A 363 13.47 -12.95 -4.13
CA MET A 363 13.81 -11.56 -4.47
C MET A 363 12.75 -10.58 -3.98
N SER A 364 11.47 -10.93 -4.12
CA SER A 364 10.34 -10.05 -3.84
C SER A 364 9.11 -10.80 -3.33
N TYR A 365 8.25 -10.05 -2.68
CA TYR A 365 6.85 -10.40 -2.43
C TYR A 365 5.96 -9.45 -3.28
N PRO A 366 5.03 -10.00 -4.12
CA PRO A 366 4.82 -11.43 -4.35
C PRO A 366 5.85 -12.03 -5.33
N THR A 367 5.97 -13.36 -5.27
CA THR A 367 6.55 -14.19 -6.32
C THR A 367 5.58 -15.35 -6.61
N CYS A 368 5.20 -15.55 -7.87
CA CYS A 368 4.25 -16.59 -8.27
C CYS A 368 4.92 -17.69 -9.08
N ILE A 369 4.70 -18.96 -8.70
CA ILE A 369 5.24 -20.15 -9.34
C ILE A 369 4.08 -20.88 -10.03
N PHE A 370 4.24 -21.18 -11.31
CA PHE A 370 3.24 -21.85 -12.13
C PHE A 370 3.68 -23.29 -12.42
N ILE A 371 2.84 -24.27 -12.08
CA ILE A 371 3.14 -25.69 -12.10
C ILE A 371 2.10 -26.39 -12.97
N ASP A 372 2.54 -27.22 -13.89
CA ASP A 372 1.67 -27.98 -14.78
C ASP A 372 1.07 -29.23 -14.10
N ARG A 373 0.20 -29.94 -14.82
CA ARG A 373 -0.49 -31.15 -14.35
C ARG A 373 0.44 -32.32 -14.02
N LYS A 374 1.72 -32.24 -14.43
CA LYS A 374 2.77 -33.23 -14.13
C LYS A 374 3.63 -32.85 -12.92
N GLY A 375 3.32 -31.71 -12.29
CA GLY A 375 4.07 -31.17 -11.16
C GLY A 375 5.32 -30.40 -11.56
N LYS A 376 5.56 -30.18 -12.86
CA LYS A 376 6.73 -29.45 -13.36
C LYS A 376 6.51 -27.95 -13.33
N VAL A 377 7.50 -27.20 -12.84
CA VAL A 377 7.48 -25.74 -12.88
C VAL A 377 7.64 -25.26 -14.34
N ARG A 378 6.73 -24.41 -14.78
CA ARG A 378 6.66 -23.88 -16.14
C ARG A 378 7.04 -22.41 -16.22
N ARG A 379 6.88 -21.69 -15.12
CA ARG A 379 7.20 -20.27 -15.01
C ARG A 379 7.36 -19.90 -13.54
N ILE A 380 8.25 -18.95 -13.27
CA ILE A 380 8.33 -18.23 -11.99
C ILE A 380 8.31 -16.74 -12.33
N ARG A 381 7.44 -16.00 -11.69
CA ARG A 381 7.32 -14.56 -11.89
C ARG A 381 7.55 -13.82 -10.58
N THR A 382 8.51 -12.92 -10.60
CA THR A 382 8.88 -12.09 -9.44
C THR A 382 8.31 -10.69 -9.58
N GLY A 383 7.74 -10.17 -8.51
CA GLY A 383 7.07 -8.87 -8.49
C GLY A 383 5.70 -8.91 -9.16
N PHE A 384 4.92 -7.88 -8.89
CA PHE A 384 3.59 -7.76 -9.45
C PHE A 384 3.29 -6.32 -9.84
N TYR A 385 2.83 -6.13 -11.07
CA TYR A 385 2.32 -4.87 -11.56
C TYR A 385 0.80 -4.91 -11.48
N GLY A 386 0.28 -4.22 -10.46
CA GLY A 386 -1.14 -4.20 -10.14
C GLY A 386 -1.94 -3.25 -11.04
N PRO A 387 -3.25 -3.11 -10.73
CA PRO A 387 -4.17 -2.27 -11.51
C PRO A 387 -3.71 -0.83 -11.70
N GLY A 388 -2.93 -0.26 -10.76
CA GLY A 388 -2.35 1.08 -10.87
C GLY A 388 -1.42 1.30 -12.08
N THR A 389 -0.98 0.21 -12.73
CA THR A 389 -0.17 0.27 -13.97
C THR A 389 -1.01 0.31 -15.26
N GLY A 390 -2.36 0.35 -15.14
CA GLY A 390 -3.28 0.52 -16.26
C GLY A 390 -3.18 -0.57 -17.32
N GLU A 391 -2.74 -0.20 -18.54
CA GLU A 391 -2.64 -1.13 -19.67
C GLU A 391 -1.62 -2.25 -19.45
N HIS A 392 -0.55 -2.02 -18.68
CA HIS A 392 0.43 -3.06 -18.34
C HIS A 392 -0.23 -4.19 -17.55
N TYR A 393 -1.05 -3.86 -16.55
CA TYR A 393 -1.83 -4.85 -15.80
C TYR A 393 -2.84 -5.59 -16.68
N THR A 394 -3.59 -4.85 -17.51
CA THR A 394 -4.59 -5.44 -18.41
C THR A 394 -3.94 -6.41 -19.41
N HIS A 395 -2.78 -6.03 -19.95
CA HIS A 395 -2.01 -6.89 -20.84
C HIS A 395 -1.48 -8.14 -20.12
N TYR A 396 -0.91 -7.96 -18.93
CA TYR A 396 -0.45 -9.06 -18.08
C TYR A 396 -1.56 -10.06 -17.77
N LYS A 397 -2.71 -9.58 -17.28
CA LYS A 397 -3.88 -10.40 -16.94
C LYS A 397 -4.34 -11.25 -18.14
N ARG A 398 -4.43 -10.64 -19.32
CA ARG A 398 -4.82 -11.33 -20.56
C ARG A 398 -3.81 -12.44 -20.96
N ASN A 399 -2.53 -12.14 -20.87
CA ASN A 399 -1.47 -13.10 -21.20
C ASN A 399 -1.38 -14.24 -20.18
N LEU A 400 -1.56 -13.92 -18.90
CA LEU A 400 -1.61 -14.93 -17.84
C LEU A 400 -2.79 -15.87 -18.03
N GLU A 401 -3.97 -15.34 -18.34
CA GLU A 401 -5.13 -16.18 -18.57
C GLU A 401 -4.95 -17.13 -19.76
N ARG A 402 -4.39 -16.66 -20.86
CA ARG A 402 -4.05 -17.51 -22.02
C ARG A 402 -3.06 -18.62 -21.63
N PHE A 403 -1.99 -18.25 -20.92
CA PHE A 403 -1.01 -19.21 -20.43
C PHE A 403 -1.64 -20.29 -19.52
N LEU A 404 -2.54 -19.90 -18.62
CA LEU A 404 -3.26 -20.86 -17.79
C LEU A 404 -4.19 -21.77 -18.59
N GLN A 405 -4.88 -21.25 -19.60
CA GLN A 405 -5.72 -22.05 -20.50
C GLN A 405 -4.89 -23.11 -21.23
N ASP A 406 -3.68 -22.76 -21.71
CA ASP A 406 -2.77 -23.70 -22.34
C ASP A 406 -2.36 -24.81 -21.37
N LEU A 407 -1.96 -24.48 -20.12
CA LEU A 407 -1.63 -25.47 -19.09
C LEU A 407 -2.82 -26.38 -18.73
N LEU A 408 -4.02 -25.80 -18.63
CA LEU A 408 -5.25 -26.54 -18.31
C LEU A 408 -5.70 -27.49 -19.43
N ALA A 409 -5.32 -27.20 -20.68
CA ALA A 409 -5.60 -28.08 -21.83
C ALA A 409 -4.61 -29.26 -21.92
N GLU A 410 -3.48 -29.23 -21.22
CA GLU A 410 -2.52 -30.34 -21.20
C GLU A 410 -3.13 -31.60 -20.55
N GLN A 411 -2.77 -32.78 -21.06
CA GLN A 411 -3.23 -34.05 -20.49
C GLN A 411 -2.58 -34.29 -19.12
N PRO A 412 -3.32 -34.71 -18.09
CA PRO A 412 -2.75 -35.22 -16.87
C PRO A 412 -1.78 -36.39 -17.16
N GLN A 413 -0.77 -36.56 -16.31
CA GLN A 413 0.09 -37.74 -16.41
C GLN A 413 -0.80 -38.99 -16.20
N ALA A 414 -0.75 -39.94 -17.13
CA ALA A 414 -1.39 -41.25 -16.92
C ALA A 414 -0.79 -41.87 -15.65
N SER A 415 -1.66 -42.16 -14.67
CA SER A 415 -1.33 -42.79 -13.39
C SER A 415 -0.86 -44.22 -13.58
#